data_4f5460fbc92f9f12d58fb0c5286a4837
#
_entry.id   4f5460fbc92f9f12d58fb0c5286a4837
#
_cell.length_a   1.000
_cell.length_b   1.000
_cell.length_c   1.000
_cell.angle_alpha   90.00
_cell.angle_beta   90.00
_cell.angle_gamma   90.00
#
_symmetry.space_group_name_H-M   'P 1'
#
loop_
_entity.id
_entity.type
_entity.pdbx_description
1 polymer ?
#
loop_
_entity_poly.entity_id
_entity_poly.type
_entity_poly.pdbx_seq_one_letter_code
_entity_poly.pdbx_strand_id
1 'polypeptide(L)'
;AVPKLNSLPTASATIYLDFDGHMVTSSLWNGGMPIACAASGMTDAQITEVFNRVSEDFRPFNVNITTDSTKFLSAPLTQRIRVIVTPTSSWKTGVGGISYIGSFTWGDDTPAFVFCDRLGPNNPKFVAECCSHEGGHTVGLSHQSRYDEACNLTETYNTGTGTGETSWAPIMGN
;
A
#
# COMPACT_ATOMS: atom_id res chain seq x y z
N ALA A 1 3.97 11.42 -17.35
CA ALA A 1 4.98 11.01 -16.34
C ALA A 1 4.34 11.07 -14.97
N VAL A 2 4.63 10.15 -14.06
CA VAL A 2 4.08 10.17 -12.70
C VAL A 2 4.44 11.50 -12.00
N PRO A 3 3.47 12.22 -11.41
CA PRO A 3 3.76 13.46 -10.69
C PRO A 3 4.64 13.18 -9.47
N LYS A 4 5.63 14.05 -9.21
CA LYS A 4 6.57 13.90 -8.09
C LYS A 4 6.02 14.59 -6.84
N LEU A 5 5.41 13.83 -5.96
CA LEU A 5 4.71 14.28 -4.76
C LEU A 5 5.42 13.80 -3.49
N ASN A 6 5.38 14.59 -2.44
CA ASN A 6 5.99 14.29 -1.14
C ASN A 6 5.13 14.87 -0.03
N SER A 7 4.73 14.06 0.96
CA SER A 7 3.93 14.50 2.10
C SER A 7 4.78 15.14 3.20
N LEU A 8 5.96 14.57 3.48
CA LEU A 8 6.90 15.06 4.50
C LEU A 8 8.34 14.84 4.02
N PRO A 9 8.84 15.66 3.09
CA PRO A 9 10.14 15.45 2.43
C PRO A 9 11.37 15.50 3.34
N THR A 10 11.19 15.91 4.59
CA THR A 10 12.24 15.96 5.63
C THR A 10 12.33 14.67 6.45
N ALA A 11 11.32 13.78 6.40
CA ALA A 11 11.36 12.49 7.06
C ALA A 11 12.32 11.54 6.35
N SER A 12 13.11 10.79 7.12
CA SER A 12 13.99 9.74 6.59
C SER A 12 13.21 8.47 6.23
N ALA A 13 12.20 8.13 7.02
CA ALA A 13 11.32 7.00 6.75
C ALA A 13 10.44 7.31 5.52
N THR A 14 10.36 6.38 4.56
CA THR A 14 9.74 6.65 3.26
C THR A 14 8.91 5.46 2.78
N ILE A 15 7.64 5.73 2.45
CA ILE A 15 6.77 4.81 1.69
C ILE A 15 6.64 5.37 0.28
N TYR A 16 7.14 4.63 -0.70
CA TYR A 16 7.10 5.01 -2.11
C TYR A 16 5.95 4.31 -2.82
N LEU A 17 5.02 5.09 -3.34
CA LEU A 17 3.92 4.62 -4.18
C LEU A 17 4.41 4.61 -5.63
N ASP A 18 4.67 3.42 -6.14
CA ASP A 18 5.24 3.19 -7.47
C ASP A 18 4.12 2.91 -8.49
N PHE A 19 3.86 3.87 -9.38
CA PHE A 19 2.82 3.79 -10.41
C PHE A 19 3.36 3.53 -11.81
N ASP A 20 4.67 3.58 -12.03
CA ASP A 20 5.28 3.54 -13.36
C ASP A 20 5.83 2.17 -13.76
N GLY A 21 5.62 1.17 -12.90
CA GLY A 21 6.00 -0.22 -13.13
C GLY A 21 7.40 -0.56 -12.62
N HIS A 22 7.59 -1.85 -12.31
CA HIS A 22 8.84 -2.30 -11.70
C HIS A 22 9.15 -3.76 -12.03
N MET A 23 10.43 -4.10 -12.21
CA MET A 23 10.88 -5.49 -12.28
C MET A 23 11.21 -5.97 -10.88
N VAL A 24 10.39 -6.86 -10.33
CA VAL A 24 10.62 -7.47 -9.02
C VAL A 24 11.44 -8.74 -9.17
N THR A 25 12.55 -8.82 -8.45
CA THR A 25 13.46 -9.97 -8.44
C THR A 25 13.61 -10.60 -7.06
N SER A 26 12.81 -10.17 -6.08
CA SER A 26 12.81 -10.74 -4.73
C SER A 26 12.42 -12.21 -4.77
N SER A 27 13.23 -13.07 -4.13
CA SER A 27 12.97 -14.51 -4.03
C SER A 27 11.75 -14.86 -3.17
N LEU A 28 11.23 -13.90 -2.42
CA LEU A 28 10.08 -14.09 -1.53
C LEU A 28 8.74 -14.09 -2.26
N TRP A 29 8.69 -13.53 -3.48
CA TRP A 29 7.48 -13.44 -4.28
C TRP A 29 7.48 -14.41 -5.46
N ASN A 30 6.29 -14.82 -5.90
CA ASN A 30 6.08 -15.64 -7.12
C ASN A 30 6.95 -16.91 -7.20
N GLY A 31 7.25 -17.53 -6.04
CA GLY A 31 8.14 -18.70 -5.98
C GLY A 31 9.59 -18.41 -6.41
N GLY A 32 10.03 -17.16 -6.29
CA GLY A 32 11.36 -16.71 -6.69
C GLY A 32 11.49 -16.33 -8.16
N MET A 33 10.43 -16.46 -8.96
CA MET A 33 10.45 -16.04 -10.36
C MET A 33 10.25 -14.52 -10.47
N PRO A 34 10.98 -13.84 -11.37
CA PRO A 34 10.81 -12.40 -11.59
C PRO A 34 9.38 -12.03 -11.98
N ILE A 35 8.93 -10.85 -11.53
CA ILE A 35 7.63 -10.29 -11.88
C ILE A 35 7.84 -8.96 -12.60
N ALA A 36 7.49 -8.91 -13.88
CA ALA A 36 7.47 -7.67 -14.66
C ALA A 36 6.15 -6.93 -14.39
N CYS A 37 6.14 -6.06 -13.38
CA CYS A 37 4.97 -5.25 -13.04
C CYS A 37 4.80 -4.14 -14.07
N ALA A 38 3.65 -4.13 -14.75
CA ALA A 38 3.28 -3.05 -15.66
C ALA A 38 2.95 -1.77 -14.87
N ALA A 39 3.11 -0.62 -15.52
CA ALA A 39 2.61 0.65 -14.98
C ALA A 39 1.10 0.60 -14.73
N SER A 40 0.64 1.32 -13.71
CA SER A 40 -0.77 1.30 -13.28
C SER A 40 -1.77 1.74 -14.34
N GLY A 41 -1.35 2.59 -15.28
CA GLY A 41 -2.22 3.22 -16.26
C GLY A 41 -3.13 4.32 -15.67
N MET A 42 -2.96 4.66 -14.40
CA MET A 42 -3.73 5.75 -13.75
C MET A 42 -3.29 7.11 -14.27
N THR A 43 -4.24 8.03 -14.37
CA THR A 43 -3.99 9.43 -14.74
C THR A 43 -3.30 10.18 -13.61
N ASP A 44 -2.64 11.31 -13.94
CA ASP A 44 -1.98 12.18 -12.95
C ASP A 44 -2.96 12.64 -11.85
N ALA A 45 -4.23 12.91 -12.20
CA ALA A 45 -5.27 13.28 -11.25
C ALA A 45 -5.62 12.13 -10.29
N GLN A 46 -5.75 10.91 -10.80
CA GLN A 46 -6.01 9.72 -9.99
C GLN A 46 -4.82 9.41 -9.06
N ILE A 47 -3.59 9.50 -9.57
CA ILE A 47 -2.37 9.31 -8.76
C ILE A 47 -2.29 10.35 -7.64
N THR A 48 -2.60 11.62 -7.96
CA THR A 48 -2.62 12.70 -6.95
C THR A 48 -3.70 12.44 -5.89
N GLU A 49 -4.87 11.95 -6.26
CA GLU A 49 -5.91 11.58 -5.31
C GLU A 49 -5.47 10.42 -4.39
N VAL A 50 -4.90 9.35 -4.96
CA VAL A 50 -4.34 8.24 -4.16
C VAL A 50 -3.29 8.76 -3.18
N PHE A 51 -2.33 9.55 -3.68
CA PHE A 51 -1.27 10.14 -2.84
C PHE A 51 -1.85 10.96 -1.68
N ASN A 52 -2.83 11.82 -1.94
CA ASN A 52 -3.43 12.67 -0.92
C ASN A 52 -4.12 11.84 0.18
N ARG A 53 -4.88 10.80 -0.20
CA ARG A 53 -5.56 9.90 0.75
C ARG A 53 -4.57 9.13 1.61
N VAL A 54 -3.55 8.49 1.00
CA VAL A 54 -2.51 7.77 1.74
C VAL A 54 -1.72 8.72 2.64
N SER A 55 -1.42 9.92 2.18
CA SER A 55 -0.73 10.95 2.98
C SER A 55 -1.53 11.37 4.20
N GLU A 56 -2.87 11.43 4.09
CA GLU A 56 -3.75 11.73 5.21
C GLU A 56 -3.73 10.61 6.26
N ASP A 57 -3.80 9.35 5.83
CA ASP A 57 -3.77 8.18 6.73
C ASP A 57 -2.47 8.10 7.53
N PHE A 58 -1.34 8.43 6.92
CA PHE A 58 -0.02 8.43 7.56
C PHE A 58 0.39 9.75 8.20
N ARG A 59 -0.47 10.78 8.15
CA ARG A 59 -0.16 12.13 8.65
C ARG A 59 0.32 12.22 10.10
N PRO A 60 -0.16 11.39 11.05
CA PRO A 60 0.33 11.43 12.43
C PRO A 60 1.77 10.92 12.61
N PHE A 61 2.36 10.29 11.59
CA PHE A 61 3.64 9.60 11.68
C PHE A 61 4.76 10.38 10.98
N ASN A 62 6.00 10.23 11.46
CA ASN A 62 7.18 10.82 10.84
C ASN A 62 7.64 9.95 9.65
N VAL A 63 6.82 9.89 8.62
CA VAL A 63 7.07 9.15 7.38
C VAL A 63 6.70 10.01 6.17
N ASN A 64 7.53 9.96 5.14
CA ASN A 64 7.26 10.58 3.85
C ASN A 64 6.53 9.59 2.94
N ILE A 65 5.27 9.88 2.60
CA ILE A 65 4.61 9.24 1.46
C ILE A 65 5.11 9.97 0.22
N THR A 66 5.58 9.23 -0.77
CA THR A 66 6.14 9.84 -1.99
C THR A 66 5.80 9.06 -3.25
N THR A 67 5.70 9.77 -4.37
CA THR A 67 5.70 9.21 -5.73
C THR A 67 7.01 9.53 -6.47
N ASP A 68 8.00 10.12 -5.78
CA ASP A 68 9.31 10.45 -6.34
C ASP A 68 10.33 9.34 -6.02
N SER A 69 10.70 8.55 -7.03
CA SER A 69 11.68 7.49 -6.91
C SER A 69 13.04 7.98 -6.40
N THR A 70 13.41 9.25 -6.64
CA THR A 70 14.68 9.80 -6.15
C THR A 70 14.67 9.96 -4.62
N LYS A 71 13.52 10.32 -4.03
CA LYS A 71 13.33 10.37 -2.58
C LYS A 71 13.40 8.96 -1.96
N PHE A 72 12.73 7.99 -2.58
CA PHE A 72 12.80 6.60 -2.15
C PHE A 72 14.25 6.08 -2.17
N LEU A 73 14.98 6.26 -3.27
CA LEU A 73 16.35 5.77 -3.42
C LEU A 73 17.34 6.46 -2.47
N SER A 74 17.07 7.69 -2.04
CA SER A 74 17.90 8.42 -1.07
C SER A 74 17.62 8.03 0.39
N ALA A 75 16.49 7.40 0.68
CA ALA A 75 16.16 6.95 2.03
C ALA A 75 16.99 5.71 2.42
N PRO A 76 17.35 5.55 3.71
CA PRO A 76 18.05 4.36 4.19
C PRO A 76 17.28 3.08 3.87
N LEU A 77 17.98 2.00 3.50
CA LEU A 77 17.37 0.72 3.13
C LEU A 77 16.43 0.16 4.21
N THR A 78 16.78 0.34 5.48
CA THR A 78 15.96 -0.13 6.63
C THR A 78 14.88 0.86 7.06
N GLN A 79 14.69 1.94 6.31
CA GLN A 79 13.69 2.98 6.57
C GLN A 79 12.86 3.31 5.32
N ARG A 80 12.74 2.37 4.39
CA ARG A 80 11.98 2.58 3.17
C ARG A 80 11.26 1.32 2.72
N ILE A 81 10.13 1.51 2.05
CA ILE A 81 9.38 0.45 1.38
C ILE A 81 8.82 0.95 0.06
N ARG A 82 8.76 0.08 -0.93
CA ARG A 82 8.09 0.28 -2.21
C ARG A 82 6.72 -0.39 -2.16
N VAL A 83 5.68 0.34 -2.51
CA VAL A 83 4.33 -0.17 -2.76
C VAL A 83 4.06 -0.05 -4.25
N ILE A 84 4.05 -1.18 -4.95
CA ILE A 84 3.86 -1.22 -6.41
C ILE A 84 2.37 -1.25 -6.73
N VAL A 85 1.88 -0.19 -7.38
CA VAL A 85 0.51 -0.12 -7.88
C VAL A 85 0.51 -0.58 -9.33
N THR A 86 -0.06 -1.76 -9.61
CA THR A 86 0.07 -2.42 -10.91
C THR A 86 -1.17 -3.24 -11.28
N PRO A 87 -1.52 -3.37 -12.57
CA PRO A 87 -2.52 -4.33 -13.03
C PRO A 87 -1.96 -5.77 -13.16
N THR A 88 -0.66 -5.98 -12.90
CA THR A 88 -0.03 -7.31 -13.00
C THR A 88 -0.37 -8.19 -11.80
N SER A 89 -1.56 -8.78 -11.81
CA SER A 89 -2.16 -9.49 -10.68
C SER A 89 -2.30 -11.01 -10.88
N SER A 90 -1.96 -11.55 -12.06
CA SER A 90 -2.21 -12.96 -12.41
C SER A 90 -1.41 -13.97 -11.57
N TRP A 91 -0.24 -13.59 -11.05
CA TRP A 91 0.62 -14.42 -10.22
C TRP A 91 0.10 -14.60 -8.77
N LYS A 92 -0.82 -13.73 -8.33
CA LYS A 92 -1.43 -13.78 -7.00
C LYS A 92 -2.93 -13.50 -7.11
N THR A 93 -3.75 -14.55 -6.98
CA THR A 93 -5.22 -14.45 -7.15
C THR A 93 -5.94 -14.17 -5.83
N GLY A 94 -7.15 -13.62 -5.91
CA GLY A 94 -8.08 -13.53 -4.77
C GLY A 94 -7.82 -12.40 -3.77
N VAL A 95 -6.88 -11.47 -4.04
CA VAL A 95 -6.55 -10.35 -3.16
C VAL A 95 -6.45 -9.04 -3.94
N GLY A 96 -6.73 -7.91 -3.29
CA GLY A 96 -6.54 -6.57 -3.85
C GLY A 96 -5.11 -6.06 -3.70
N GLY A 97 -4.40 -6.53 -2.69
CA GLY A 97 -2.99 -6.26 -2.44
C GLY A 97 -2.34 -7.38 -1.65
N ILE A 98 -1.04 -7.28 -1.43
CA ILE A 98 -0.28 -8.21 -0.59
C ILE A 98 1.04 -7.60 -0.14
N SER A 99 1.38 -7.82 1.12
CA SER A 99 2.66 -7.41 1.70
C SER A 99 3.11 -8.37 2.81
N TYR A 100 4.36 -8.28 3.21
CA TYR A 100 4.86 -8.98 4.39
C TYR A 100 4.78 -8.07 5.62
N ILE A 101 4.24 -8.60 6.72
CA ILE A 101 4.19 -7.86 8.00
C ILE A 101 5.61 -7.58 8.49
N GLY A 102 5.89 -6.30 8.77
CA GLY A 102 7.19 -5.86 9.28
C GLY A 102 8.29 -5.70 8.23
N SER A 103 7.99 -5.85 6.93
CA SER A 103 8.99 -5.78 5.86
C SER A 103 9.65 -4.40 5.69
N PHE A 104 9.07 -3.34 6.23
CA PHE A 104 9.60 -1.98 6.14
C PHE A 104 11.06 -1.85 6.59
N THR A 105 11.48 -2.65 7.56
CA THR A 105 12.82 -2.59 8.16
C THR A 105 13.79 -3.69 7.68
N TRP A 106 13.37 -4.53 6.71
CA TRP A 106 14.21 -5.65 6.26
C TRP A 106 15.47 -5.23 5.52
N GLY A 107 15.41 -4.10 4.79
CA GLY A 107 16.58 -3.57 4.10
C GLY A 107 16.96 -4.31 2.82
N ASP A 108 16.03 -5.05 2.22
CA ASP A 108 16.25 -5.89 1.04
C ASP A 108 15.41 -5.48 -0.18
N ASP A 109 14.74 -4.33 -0.11
CA ASP A 109 13.83 -3.82 -1.16
C ASP A 109 12.68 -4.77 -1.54
N THR A 110 12.29 -5.74 -0.69
CA THR A 110 11.12 -6.58 -0.90
C THR A 110 9.85 -5.71 -0.89
N PRO A 111 9.12 -5.58 -2.04
CA PRO A 111 8.02 -4.63 -2.14
C PRO A 111 6.71 -5.19 -1.60
N ALA A 112 5.76 -4.28 -1.32
CA ALA A 112 4.34 -4.57 -1.26
C ALA A 112 3.69 -4.38 -2.64
N PHE A 113 2.51 -4.98 -2.85
CA PHE A 113 1.75 -4.87 -4.10
C PHE A 113 0.32 -4.41 -3.85
N VAL A 114 -0.18 -3.60 -4.79
CA VAL A 114 -1.57 -3.18 -4.87
C VAL A 114 -2.04 -3.42 -6.31
N PHE A 115 -3.04 -4.26 -6.47
CA PHE A 115 -3.54 -4.71 -7.78
C PHE A 115 -4.68 -3.83 -8.25
N CYS A 116 -4.35 -2.74 -8.94
CA CYS A 116 -5.30 -1.70 -9.32
C CYS A 116 -6.38 -2.16 -10.33
N ASP A 117 -6.14 -3.24 -11.07
CA ASP A 117 -7.12 -3.88 -11.93
C ASP A 117 -8.31 -4.49 -11.17
N ARG A 118 -8.10 -4.85 -9.89
CA ARG A 118 -9.10 -5.47 -9.01
C ARG A 118 -9.81 -4.47 -8.11
N LEU A 119 -9.32 -3.27 -8.03
CA LEU A 119 -9.80 -2.21 -7.14
C LEU A 119 -10.68 -1.21 -7.90
N GLY A 120 -11.85 -1.70 -8.38
CA GLY A 120 -12.81 -0.94 -9.15
C GLY A 120 -12.20 -0.30 -10.42
N PRO A 121 -11.59 -1.05 -11.31
CA PRO A 121 -10.42 -0.80 -12.14
C PRO A 121 -9.90 0.64 -12.06
N ASN A 122 -8.78 0.83 -11.36
CA ASN A 122 -8.16 2.13 -11.13
C ASN A 122 -9.03 3.14 -10.34
N ASN A 123 -9.92 2.67 -9.44
CA ASN A 123 -10.66 3.56 -8.57
C ASN A 123 -9.72 4.16 -7.51
N PRO A 124 -9.48 5.49 -7.49
CA PRO A 124 -8.46 6.09 -6.63
C PRO A 124 -8.71 5.86 -5.13
N LYS A 125 -9.99 5.84 -4.69
CA LYS A 125 -10.34 5.57 -3.31
C LYS A 125 -9.92 4.15 -2.91
N PHE A 126 -10.31 3.13 -3.66
CA PHE A 126 -10.00 1.74 -3.33
C PHE A 126 -8.51 1.45 -3.44
N VAL A 127 -7.82 2.03 -4.43
CA VAL A 127 -6.37 1.92 -4.57
C VAL A 127 -5.66 2.57 -3.37
N ALA A 128 -6.11 3.74 -2.91
CA ALA A 128 -5.53 4.41 -1.75
C ALA A 128 -5.73 3.61 -0.45
N GLU A 129 -6.94 3.13 -0.21
CA GLU A 129 -7.26 2.30 0.96
C GLU A 129 -6.39 1.04 0.97
N CYS A 130 -6.20 0.38 -0.18
CA CYS A 130 -5.32 -0.77 -0.30
C CYS A 130 -3.84 -0.39 -0.09
N CYS A 131 -3.36 0.75 -0.62
CA CYS A 131 -2.00 1.25 -0.37
C CYS A 131 -1.74 1.49 1.12
N SER A 132 -2.70 2.08 1.83
CA SER A 132 -2.61 2.33 3.27
C SER A 132 -2.65 1.03 4.06
N HIS A 133 -3.49 0.06 3.64
CA HIS A 133 -3.58 -1.27 4.24
C HIS A 133 -2.24 -2.03 4.10
N GLU A 134 -1.74 -2.18 2.88
CA GLU A 134 -0.48 -2.89 2.63
C GLU A 134 0.72 -2.16 3.24
N GLY A 135 0.74 -0.82 3.17
CA GLY A 135 1.71 0.00 3.89
C GLY A 135 1.68 -0.25 5.40
N GLY A 136 0.48 -0.36 5.98
CA GLY A 136 0.25 -0.70 7.39
C GLY A 136 0.86 -2.06 7.77
N HIS A 137 0.66 -3.09 6.94
CA HIS A 137 1.31 -4.39 7.16
C HIS A 137 2.83 -4.27 7.17
N THR A 138 3.42 -3.51 6.25
CA THR A 138 4.88 -3.38 6.19
C THR A 138 5.48 -2.79 7.45
N VAL A 139 4.77 -1.90 8.16
CA VAL A 139 5.20 -1.32 9.44
C VAL A 139 4.74 -2.12 10.66
N GLY A 140 4.22 -3.34 10.46
CA GLY A 140 3.95 -4.30 11.53
C GLY A 140 2.49 -4.44 11.96
N LEU A 141 1.53 -3.79 11.29
CA LEU A 141 0.12 -3.93 11.63
C LEU A 141 -0.45 -5.26 11.12
N SER A 142 -1.24 -5.92 11.94
CA SER A 142 -2.07 -7.07 11.56
C SER A 142 -3.48 -6.61 11.22
N HIS A 143 -4.29 -7.50 10.61
CA HIS A 143 -5.69 -7.22 10.37
C HIS A 143 -6.42 -6.87 11.67
N GLN A 144 -7.33 -5.91 11.60
CA GLN A 144 -8.21 -5.59 12.70
C GLN A 144 -9.47 -6.45 12.62
N SER A 145 -9.57 -7.36 13.55
CA SER A 145 -10.70 -8.28 13.69
C SER A 145 -11.81 -7.67 14.56
N ARG A 146 -13.00 -8.28 14.53
CA ARG A 146 -14.11 -7.94 15.42
C ARG A 146 -14.26 -9.03 16.49
N TYR A 147 -14.52 -8.61 17.71
CA TYR A 147 -14.72 -9.47 18.87
C TYR A 147 -16.04 -9.12 19.56
N ASP A 148 -16.67 -10.11 20.20
CA ASP A 148 -17.83 -9.89 21.09
C ASP A 148 -17.40 -9.36 22.47
N GLU A 149 -18.38 -9.09 23.34
CA GLU A 149 -18.13 -8.61 24.71
C GLU A 149 -17.38 -9.62 25.60
N ALA A 150 -17.38 -10.90 25.23
CA ALA A 150 -16.65 -11.97 25.92
C ALA A 150 -15.25 -12.20 25.29
N CYS A 151 -14.78 -11.30 24.39
CA CYS A 151 -13.51 -11.39 23.67
C CYS A 151 -13.38 -12.60 22.73
N ASN A 152 -14.48 -13.19 22.26
CA ASN A 152 -14.43 -14.20 21.23
C ASN A 152 -14.35 -13.53 19.85
N LEU A 153 -13.51 -14.06 18.96
CA LEU A 153 -13.42 -13.63 17.57
C LEU A 153 -14.74 -13.89 16.85
N THR A 154 -15.38 -12.84 16.34
CA THR A 154 -16.64 -12.92 15.57
C THR A 154 -16.40 -12.77 14.07
N GLU A 155 -15.46 -11.89 13.68
CA GLU A 155 -15.10 -11.66 12.28
C GLU A 155 -13.59 -11.43 12.16
N THR A 156 -12.94 -12.06 11.15
CA THR A 156 -11.50 -11.88 10.88
C THR A 156 -11.20 -10.43 10.46
N TYR A 157 -12.14 -9.80 9.74
CA TYR A 157 -12.04 -8.42 9.28
C TYR A 157 -13.16 -7.60 9.91
N ASN A 158 -12.82 -6.44 10.47
CA ASN A 158 -13.80 -5.48 10.96
C ASN A 158 -14.26 -4.59 9.81
N THR A 159 -15.34 -4.95 9.16
CA THR A 159 -15.91 -4.22 8.01
C THR A 159 -16.48 -2.83 8.38
N GLY A 160 -16.39 -2.43 9.66
CA GLY A 160 -16.80 -1.11 10.12
C GLY A 160 -18.28 -1.01 10.45
N THR A 161 -18.79 0.22 10.43
CA THR A 161 -20.19 0.53 10.80
C THR A 161 -20.73 1.65 9.91
N GLY A 162 -22.06 1.73 9.84
CA GLY A 162 -22.78 2.78 9.12
C GLY A 162 -22.96 2.49 7.63
N THR A 163 -23.62 3.42 6.96
CA THR A 163 -23.88 3.38 5.51
C THR A 163 -23.72 4.76 4.89
N GLY A 164 -23.36 4.83 3.61
CA GLY A 164 -23.19 6.10 2.89
C GLY A 164 -21.97 6.90 3.33
N GLU A 165 -22.03 8.22 3.26
CA GLU A 165 -20.90 9.12 3.49
C GLU A 165 -20.37 9.12 4.92
N THR A 166 -21.18 8.70 5.89
CA THR A 166 -20.80 8.61 7.30
C THR A 166 -20.37 7.22 7.74
N SER A 167 -20.27 6.29 6.79
CA SER A 167 -19.74 4.96 7.08
C SER A 167 -18.27 5.02 7.44
N TRP A 168 -17.84 4.14 8.34
CA TRP A 168 -16.46 4.06 8.81
C TRP A 168 -16.02 2.60 8.90
N ALA A 169 -14.82 2.33 8.46
CA ALA A 169 -14.11 1.07 8.66
C ALA A 169 -12.64 1.34 9.02
N PRO A 170 -12.02 0.53 9.88
CA PRO A 170 -10.58 0.65 10.09
C PRO A 170 -9.83 0.22 8.83
N ILE A 171 -8.73 0.92 8.52
CA ILE A 171 -7.93 0.63 7.31
C ILE A 171 -7.41 -0.82 7.29
N MET A 172 -7.12 -1.40 8.46
CA MET A 172 -6.69 -2.80 8.60
C MET A 172 -7.86 -3.78 8.75
N GLY A 173 -9.09 -3.34 8.61
CA GLY A 173 -10.31 -4.14 8.84
C GLY A 173 -10.90 -4.77 7.58
N ASN A 174 -10.36 -4.49 6.41
CA ASN A 174 -10.89 -5.03 5.14
C ASN A 174 -9.75 -5.26 4.14
#